data_c013d200e4fdce3a959bbe7ec8eb5075
#
_entry.id   c013d200e4fdce3a959bbe7ec8eb5075
#
_cell.length_a   1.000
_cell.length_b   1.000
_cell.length_c   1.000
_cell.angle_alpha   90.00
_cell.angle_beta   90.00
_cell.angle_gamma   90.00
#
_symmetry.space_group_name_H-M   'P 1'
#
loop_
_entity.id
_entity.type
_entity.pdbx_description
1 polymer ?
#
loop_
_entity_poly.entity_id
_entity_poly.type
_entity_poly.pdbx_seq_one_letter_code
_entity_poly.pdbx_strand_id
1 'polypeptide(L)'
;SSDDICRATIKDFRVYWAKEGPFPVMIPEPNSEALGLILKNLSEPDVERLNYYELGFDYVLAPTYVETHAGQIEVSAYFCNRSDMATTKLWSFNDWLSDHSEIQYLAAQEFLDFFGTKFGDTAQVMYNSILKRAEVFVSESSAPTSALEFGPDMKTNIQVEELKREYLGFFALNQVDLKYPFFDNSTSGVKSRTILMGSEASLILPYDPILDKVLLVEQFRIGPFCRGDKAPWVYEPVAGLIEFGEKPEDAAKREVFEEAGIQVTNLVKINSGYPNPGEATTYFYNYIGIVDLSDYSPGIYGVRDEGED
;
A
#
# COMPACT_ATOMS: atom_id res chain seq x y z
N SER A 1 18.17 -21.83 10.90
CA SER A 1 18.85 -21.65 12.21
C SER A 1 19.70 -20.40 12.18
N SER A 2 20.21 -19.90 13.32
CA SER A 2 21.16 -18.77 13.36
C SER A 2 22.46 -19.08 12.60
N ASP A 3 22.79 -20.33 12.41
CA ASP A 3 23.97 -20.81 11.69
C ASP A 3 23.82 -20.74 10.16
N ASP A 4 22.60 -20.55 9.68
CA ASP A 4 22.28 -20.42 8.27
C ASP A 4 22.42 -18.98 7.75
N ILE A 5 22.73 -18.03 8.63
CA ILE A 5 22.90 -16.62 8.28
C ILE A 5 24.32 -16.16 8.67
N CYS A 6 25.04 -15.57 7.72
CA CYS A 6 26.34 -14.96 8.01
C CYS A 6 26.50 -13.59 7.33
N ARG A 7 27.27 -12.71 7.98
CA ARG A 7 27.60 -11.38 7.44
C ARG A 7 28.62 -11.52 6.31
N ALA A 8 28.46 -10.71 5.29
CA ALA A 8 29.38 -10.62 4.16
C ALA A 8 29.47 -9.18 3.63
N THR A 9 30.53 -8.95 2.87
CA THR A 9 30.79 -7.65 2.22
C THR A 9 31.04 -7.91 0.74
N ILE A 10 30.36 -7.14 -0.11
CA ILE A 10 30.67 -7.07 -1.54
C ILE A 10 31.49 -5.81 -1.82
N LYS A 11 32.58 -5.95 -2.56
CA LYS A 11 33.48 -4.84 -2.93
C LYS A 11 32.98 -4.12 -4.18
N ASP A 12 33.37 -2.83 -4.29
CA ASP A 12 33.05 -1.95 -5.41
C ASP A 12 31.55 -1.76 -5.63
N PHE A 13 30.77 -1.86 -4.57
CA PHE A 13 29.34 -1.56 -4.52
C PHE A 13 28.98 -0.70 -3.32
N ARG A 14 27.90 0.08 -3.46
CA ARG A 14 27.30 0.85 -2.38
C ARG A 14 25.78 0.75 -2.43
N VAL A 15 25.13 0.85 -1.27
CA VAL A 15 23.68 0.73 -1.14
C VAL A 15 23.06 2.10 -0.86
N TYR A 16 22.05 2.43 -1.63
CA TYR A 16 21.28 3.67 -1.53
C TYR A 16 19.80 3.38 -1.33
N TRP A 17 19.07 4.35 -0.81
CA TRP A 17 17.61 4.28 -0.82
C TRP A 17 17.08 4.34 -2.26
N ALA A 18 16.06 3.57 -2.57
CA ALA A 18 15.33 3.69 -3.83
C ALA A 18 14.52 5.00 -3.88
N LYS A 19 14.23 5.48 -5.10
CA LYS A 19 13.32 6.61 -5.32
C LYS A 19 11.84 6.20 -5.20
N GLU A 20 11.54 4.98 -5.57
CA GLU A 20 10.20 4.45 -5.74
C GLU A 20 9.65 3.74 -4.48
N GLY A 21 10.42 3.71 -3.39
CA GLY A 21 9.95 3.08 -2.16
C GLY A 21 11.02 2.85 -1.10
N PRO A 22 10.65 2.34 0.06
CA PRO A 22 11.54 2.14 1.18
C PRO A 22 12.32 0.82 1.07
N PHE A 23 13.12 0.66 0.03
CA PHE A 23 13.96 -0.51 -0.20
C PHE A 23 15.38 -0.12 -0.66
N PRO A 24 16.36 -1.01 -0.46
CA PRO A 24 17.73 -0.74 -0.84
C PRO A 24 17.99 -0.98 -2.33
N VAL A 25 18.78 -0.12 -2.94
CA VAL A 25 19.33 -0.32 -4.28
C VAL A 25 20.85 -0.37 -4.21
N MET A 26 21.45 -1.49 -4.60
CA MET A 26 22.88 -1.67 -4.65
C MET A 26 23.41 -1.32 -6.05
N ILE A 27 24.32 -0.36 -6.13
CA ILE A 27 24.91 0.12 -7.39
C ILE A 27 26.43 -0.04 -7.39
N PRO A 28 27.07 -0.25 -8.55
CA PRO A 28 28.51 -0.25 -8.66
C PRO A 28 29.10 1.11 -8.26
N GLU A 29 30.06 1.10 -7.35
CA GLU A 29 30.81 2.28 -6.92
C GLU A 29 32.24 1.87 -6.53
N PRO A 30 33.25 2.20 -7.37
CA PRO A 30 34.63 1.80 -7.12
C PRO A 30 35.16 2.23 -5.76
N ASN A 31 35.94 1.37 -5.11
CA ASN A 31 36.52 1.55 -3.77
C ASN A 31 35.50 1.69 -2.64
N SER A 32 34.25 1.29 -2.87
CA SER A 32 33.19 1.22 -1.87
C SER A 32 32.92 -0.22 -1.44
N GLU A 33 32.13 -0.36 -0.38
CA GLU A 33 31.73 -1.66 0.16
C GLU A 33 30.24 -1.64 0.52
N ALA A 34 29.55 -2.74 0.17
CA ALA A 34 28.18 -2.99 0.60
C ALA A 34 28.16 -4.16 1.60
N LEU A 35 27.58 -3.92 2.78
CA LEU A 35 27.36 -4.93 3.79
C LEU A 35 26.05 -5.67 3.52
N GLY A 36 26.05 -6.98 3.70
CA GLY A 36 24.88 -7.82 3.52
C GLY A 36 24.89 -9.09 4.37
N LEU A 37 23.91 -9.93 4.12
CA LEU A 37 23.75 -11.23 4.78
C LEU A 37 23.71 -12.32 3.72
N ILE A 38 24.42 -13.41 3.99
CA ILE A 38 24.31 -14.64 3.19
C ILE A 38 23.30 -15.55 3.89
N LEU A 39 22.30 -16.00 3.14
CA LEU A 39 21.41 -17.08 3.54
C LEU A 39 21.95 -18.40 2.99
N LYS A 40 22.13 -19.38 3.85
CA LYS A 40 22.67 -20.70 3.51
C LYS A 40 21.58 -21.76 3.58
N ASN A 41 21.86 -22.90 2.95
CA ASN A 41 20.98 -24.08 3.03
C ASN A 41 19.53 -23.82 2.59
N LEU A 42 19.32 -22.87 1.66
CA LEU A 42 18.02 -22.64 1.07
C LEU A 42 17.61 -23.86 0.25
N SER A 43 16.38 -24.30 0.40
CA SER A 43 15.78 -25.31 -0.47
C SER A 43 15.42 -24.71 -1.83
N GLU A 44 15.24 -25.56 -2.84
CA GLU A 44 14.79 -25.11 -4.17
C GLU A 44 13.47 -24.30 -4.08
N PRO A 45 12.43 -24.73 -3.33
CA PRO A 45 11.22 -23.89 -3.12
C PRO A 45 11.48 -22.54 -2.45
N ASP A 46 12.48 -22.44 -1.55
CA ASP A 46 12.82 -21.15 -0.93
C ASP A 46 13.41 -20.19 -1.97
N VAL A 47 14.28 -20.69 -2.84
CA VAL A 47 14.89 -19.91 -3.93
C VAL A 47 13.82 -19.48 -4.94
N GLU A 48 12.87 -20.35 -5.29
CA GLU A 48 11.75 -20.01 -6.18
C GLU A 48 10.89 -18.87 -5.61
N ARG A 49 10.60 -18.90 -4.30
CA ARG A 49 9.85 -17.82 -3.62
C ARG A 49 10.62 -16.52 -3.60
N LEU A 50 11.92 -16.57 -3.33
CA LEU A 50 12.78 -15.38 -3.38
C LEU A 50 12.84 -14.81 -4.80
N ASN A 51 13.00 -15.66 -5.81
CA ASN A 51 12.95 -15.23 -7.20
C ASN A 51 11.63 -14.59 -7.58
N TYR A 52 10.51 -15.16 -7.15
CA TYR A 52 9.19 -14.57 -7.39
C TYR A 52 9.09 -13.18 -6.77
N TYR A 53 9.62 -12.98 -5.55
CA TYR A 53 9.59 -11.69 -4.87
C TYR A 53 10.49 -10.67 -5.58
N GLU A 54 11.74 -11.01 -5.87
CA GLU A 54 12.77 -10.05 -6.31
C GLU A 54 12.71 -9.75 -7.83
N LEU A 55 12.50 -10.78 -8.67
CA LEU A 55 12.56 -10.61 -10.13
C LEU A 55 11.38 -9.78 -10.67
N GLY A 56 10.29 -9.69 -9.94
CA GLY A 56 9.15 -8.83 -10.27
C GLY A 56 9.44 -7.33 -10.15
N PHE A 57 10.57 -6.96 -9.52
CA PHE A 57 10.96 -5.56 -9.25
C PHE A 57 12.25 -5.14 -9.99
N ASP A 58 12.48 -5.67 -11.20
CA ASP A 58 13.65 -5.38 -12.03
C ASP A 58 15.01 -5.77 -11.40
N TYR A 59 15.01 -6.74 -10.48
CA TYR A 59 16.24 -7.35 -9.99
C TYR A 59 16.60 -8.59 -10.80
N VAL A 60 17.89 -8.88 -10.91
CA VAL A 60 18.41 -10.10 -11.53
C VAL A 60 19.29 -10.83 -10.55
N LEU A 61 19.13 -12.15 -10.49
CA LEU A 61 20.01 -13.02 -9.73
C LEU A 61 21.28 -13.31 -10.53
N ALA A 62 22.44 -12.95 -9.99
CA ALA A 62 23.72 -13.17 -10.65
C ALA A 62 24.79 -13.68 -9.66
N PRO A 63 25.74 -14.50 -10.11
CA PRO A 63 26.87 -14.93 -9.31
C PRO A 63 27.81 -13.76 -9.02
N THR A 64 28.34 -13.72 -7.81
CA THR A 64 29.30 -12.71 -7.37
C THR A 64 30.19 -13.28 -6.27
N TYR A 65 31.30 -12.59 -5.98
CA TYR A 65 32.18 -12.93 -4.87
C TYR A 65 31.97 -11.95 -3.72
N VAL A 66 31.89 -12.49 -2.50
CA VAL A 66 31.77 -11.71 -1.27
C VAL A 66 32.85 -12.10 -0.27
N GLU A 67 33.26 -11.17 0.55
CA GLU A 67 34.19 -11.38 1.64
C GLU A 67 33.46 -11.73 2.93
N THR A 68 33.91 -12.78 3.61
CA THR A 68 33.43 -13.20 4.92
C THR A 68 34.61 -13.29 5.90
N HIS A 69 34.33 -13.49 7.19
CA HIS A 69 35.40 -13.75 8.16
C HIS A 69 36.25 -15.00 7.84
N ALA A 70 35.73 -15.93 7.04
CA ALA A 70 36.41 -17.16 6.62
C ALA A 70 37.10 -17.03 5.27
N GLY A 71 37.07 -15.86 4.62
CA GLY A 71 37.63 -15.59 3.31
C GLY A 71 36.55 -15.29 2.25
N GLN A 72 37.01 -15.22 1.01
CA GLN A 72 36.16 -14.94 -0.14
C GLN A 72 35.41 -16.22 -0.56
N ILE A 73 34.12 -16.07 -0.85
CA ILE A 73 33.27 -17.14 -1.36
C ILE A 73 32.41 -16.65 -2.50
N GLU A 74 32.00 -17.55 -3.38
CA GLU A 74 31.04 -17.29 -4.46
C GLU A 74 29.62 -17.47 -3.93
N VAL A 75 28.74 -16.52 -4.26
CA VAL A 75 27.32 -16.51 -3.90
C VAL A 75 26.48 -16.01 -5.08
N SER A 76 25.17 -16.21 -5.03
CA SER A 76 24.24 -15.51 -5.91
C SER A 76 23.63 -14.32 -5.16
N ALA A 77 23.56 -13.17 -5.80
CA ALA A 77 22.95 -11.97 -5.25
C ALA A 77 21.98 -11.33 -6.25
N TYR A 78 20.97 -10.65 -5.73
CA TYR A 78 20.04 -9.88 -6.54
C TYR A 78 20.61 -8.48 -6.81
N PHE A 79 20.73 -8.12 -8.08
CA PHE A 79 21.22 -6.82 -8.54
C PHE A 79 20.09 -6.09 -9.23
N CYS A 80 19.90 -4.82 -8.89
CA CYS A 80 18.96 -3.95 -9.59
C CYS A 80 19.51 -3.60 -10.98
N ASN A 81 18.71 -3.84 -12.03
CA ASN A 81 19.08 -3.48 -13.41
C ASN A 81 18.99 -1.96 -13.68
N ARG A 82 18.36 -1.19 -12.81
CA ARG A 82 18.07 0.22 -12.97
C ARG A 82 18.87 1.05 -11.96
N SER A 83 20.08 1.47 -12.34
CA SER A 83 20.90 2.37 -11.50
C SER A 83 20.26 3.75 -11.27
N ASP A 84 19.33 4.15 -12.14
CA ASP A 84 18.56 5.39 -12.02
C ASP A 84 17.53 5.37 -10.86
N MET A 85 17.21 4.19 -10.34
CA MET A 85 16.33 4.04 -9.16
C MET A 85 16.98 4.50 -7.85
N ALA A 86 18.33 4.57 -7.77
CA ALA A 86 18.98 4.99 -6.54
C ALA A 86 18.80 6.49 -6.27
N THR A 87 18.59 6.85 -5.02
CA THR A 87 18.69 8.23 -4.53
C THR A 87 20.16 8.60 -4.26
N THR A 88 20.42 9.80 -3.77
CA THR A 88 21.74 10.19 -3.26
C THR A 88 21.92 9.88 -1.76
N LYS A 89 20.88 9.40 -1.07
CA LYS A 89 20.90 9.08 0.36
C LYS A 89 21.38 7.65 0.55
N LEU A 90 22.44 7.48 1.34
CA LEU A 90 22.92 6.14 1.72
C LEU A 90 21.84 5.39 2.50
N TRP A 91 21.65 4.12 2.16
CA TRP A 91 20.71 3.26 2.84
C TRP A 91 21.23 2.86 4.22
N SER A 92 20.32 2.85 5.19
CA SER A 92 20.59 2.45 6.56
C SER A 92 19.65 1.32 6.95
N PHE A 93 20.20 0.14 7.25
CA PHE A 93 19.41 -1.00 7.72
C PHE A 93 18.67 -0.68 9.03
N ASN A 94 19.29 0.05 9.95
CA ASN A 94 18.66 0.38 11.23
C ASN A 94 17.46 1.32 11.04
N ASP A 95 17.58 2.33 10.17
CA ASP A 95 16.46 3.24 9.85
C ASP A 95 15.34 2.46 9.17
N TRP A 96 15.68 1.59 8.20
CA TRP A 96 14.69 0.74 7.55
C TRP A 96 14.01 -0.21 8.54
N LEU A 97 14.77 -0.80 9.45
CA LEU A 97 14.23 -1.72 10.45
C LEU A 97 13.24 -1.02 11.40
N SER A 98 13.55 0.22 11.81
CA SER A 98 12.66 0.99 12.70
C SER A 98 11.41 1.52 11.99
N ASP A 99 11.56 1.99 10.76
CA ASP A 99 10.53 2.81 10.12
C ASP A 99 9.67 2.04 9.11
N HIS A 100 10.20 0.93 8.56
CA HIS A 100 9.56 0.26 7.42
C HIS A 100 9.39 -1.26 7.56
N SER A 101 10.12 -1.91 8.47
CA SER A 101 10.19 -3.39 8.46
C SER A 101 8.85 -4.07 8.67
N GLU A 102 7.97 -3.54 9.53
CA GLU A 102 6.68 -4.15 9.84
C GLU A 102 5.75 -4.07 8.63
N ILE A 103 5.70 -2.91 7.97
CA ILE A 103 4.91 -2.71 6.74
C ILE A 103 5.41 -3.64 5.64
N GLN A 104 6.73 -3.67 5.42
CA GLN A 104 7.35 -4.52 4.39
C GLN A 104 7.14 -6.01 4.66
N TYR A 105 7.20 -6.42 5.93
CA TYR A 105 6.94 -7.80 6.31
C TYR A 105 5.50 -8.22 6.00
N LEU A 106 4.51 -7.40 6.36
CA LEU A 106 3.09 -7.68 6.07
C LEU A 106 2.80 -7.67 4.57
N ALA A 107 3.38 -6.71 3.84
CA ALA A 107 3.26 -6.65 2.40
C ALA A 107 3.88 -7.88 1.72
N ALA A 108 5.07 -8.30 2.16
CA ALA A 108 5.73 -9.51 1.64
C ALA A 108 4.91 -10.78 1.93
N GLN A 109 4.30 -10.89 3.11
CA GLN A 109 3.40 -12.01 3.41
C GLN A 109 2.22 -12.05 2.45
N GLU A 110 1.49 -10.95 2.28
CA GLU A 110 0.37 -10.88 1.35
C GLU A 110 0.80 -11.20 -0.08
N PHE A 111 1.92 -10.61 -0.54
CA PHE A 111 2.46 -10.84 -1.87
C PHE A 111 2.80 -12.33 -2.11
N LEU A 112 3.49 -12.96 -1.16
CA LEU A 112 3.92 -14.36 -1.26
C LEU A 112 2.77 -15.37 -1.14
N ASP A 113 1.62 -14.99 -0.57
CA ASP A 113 0.42 -15.83 -0.55
C ASP A 113 -0.15 -16.04 -1.97
N PHE A 114 0.20 -15.16 -2.93
CA PHE A 114 -0.18 -15.32 -4.33
C PHE A 114 0.84 -16.12 -5.17
N PHE A 115 1.98 -16.51 -4.61
CA PHE A 115 2.97 -17.34 -5.30
C PHE A 115 2.35 -18.68 -5.76
N GLY A 116 2.54 -19.02 -7.05
CA GLY A 116 1.98 -20.22 -7.63
C GLY A 116 0.46 -20.22 -7.84
N THR A 117 -0.23 -19.12 -7.54
CA THR A 117 -1.65 -18.95 -7.85
C THR A 117 -1.85 -18.26 -9.21
N LYS A 118 -3.10 -18.23 -9.69
CA LYS A 118 -3.46 -17.49 -10.90
C LYS A 118 -3.33 -15.96 -10.77
N PHE A 119 -3.08 -15.45 -9.57
CA PHE A 119 -2.94 -14.03 -9.27
C PHE A 119 -1.47 -13.61 -9.09
N GLY A 120 -0.51 -14.52 -9.31
CA GLY A 120 0.91 -14.23 -9.10
C GLY A 120 1.40 -13.00 -9.87
N ASP A 121 1.11 -12.93 -11.18
CA ASP A 121 1.49 -11.77 -12.00
C ASP A 121 0.70 -10.50 -11.60
N THR A 122 -0.56 -10.66 -11.22
CA THR A 122 -1.37 -9.54 -10.73
C THR A 122 -0.80 -8.96 -9.44
N ALA A 123 -0.26 -9.79 -8.53
CA ALA A 123 0.33 -9.32 -7.29
C ALA A 123 1.51 -8.38 -7.53
N GLN A 124 2.33 -8.63 -8.55
CA GLN A 124 3.44 -7.75 -8.94
C GLN A 124 2.93 -6.35 -9.36
N VAL A 125 1.92 -6.30 -10.22
CA VAL A 125 1.31 -5.04 -10.68
C VAL A 125 0.62 -4.30 -9.52
N MET A 126 0.02 -5.05 -8.58
CA MET A 126 -0.75 -4.48 -7.45
C MET A 126 0.10 -4.28 -6.18
N TYR A 127 1.43 -4.33 -6.26
CA TYR A 127 2.28 -4.27 -5.07
C TYR A 127 2.11 -2.97 -4.27
N ASN A 128 1.93 -1.83 -4.93
CA ASN A 128 1.67 -0.56 -4.25
C ASN A 128 0.36 -0.60 -3.43
N SER A 129 -0.68 -1.25 -3.95
CA SER A 129 -1.93 -1.46 -3.21
C SER A 129 -1.75 -2.42 -2.03
N ILE A 130 -0.88 -3.43 -2.16
CA ILE A 130 -0.51 -4.34 -1.07
C ILE A 130 0.25 -3.57 0.01
N LEU A 131 1.24 -2.74 -0.36
CA LEU A 131 1.97 -1.87 0.56
C LEU A 131 1.05 -0.92 1.31
N LYS A 132 0.12 -0.28 0.59
CA LYS A 132 -0.83 0.66 1.22
C LYS A 132 -1.72 -0.06 2.23
N ARG A 133 -2.20 -1.26 1.95
CA ARG A 133 -2.97 -2.05 2.93
C ARG A 133 -2.15 -2.40 4.17
N ALA A 134 -0.88 -2.76 4.00
CA ALA A 134 0.03 -3.03 5.12
C ALA A 134 0.29 -1.77 5.95
N GLU A 135 0.51 -0.62 5.31
CA GLU A 135 0.67 0.68 5.98
C GLU A 135 -0.53 1.02 6.85
N VAL A 136 -1.74 0.94 6.28
CA VAL A 136 -2.99 1.19 7.00
C VAL A 136 -3.14 0.23 8.19
N PHE A 137 -2.87 -1.06 7.99
CA PHE A 137 -2.96 -2.04 9.07
C PHE A 137 -2.00 -1.72 10.23
N VAL A 138 -0.75 -1.35 9.95
CA VAL A 138 0.25 -0.98 10.97
C VAL A 138 -0.18 0.29 11.70
N SER A 139 -0.62 1.31 10.95
CA SER A 139 -1.11 2.58 11.52
C SER A 139 -2.29 2.35 12.46
N GLU A 140 -3.34 1.67 11.99
CA GLU A 140 -4.56 1.43 12.74
C GLU A 140 -4.34 0.48 13.93
N SER A 141 -3.47 -0.54 13.79
CA SER A 141 -3.16 -1.45 14.89
C SER A 141 -2.37 -0.77 16.02
N SER A 142 -1.64 0.29 15.71
CA SER A 142 -0.86 1.10 16.65
C SER A 142 -1.64 2.29 17.21
N ALA A 143 -2.77 2.65 16.59
CA ALA A 143 -3.60 3.75 17.03
C ALA A 143 -4.20 3.49 18.43
N PRO A 144 -4.35 4.53 19.28
CA PRO A 144 -5.04 4.38 20.53
C PRO A 144 -6.46 3.86 20.30
N THR A 145 -6.82 2.78 20.98
CA THR A 145 -8.20 2.26 20.91
C THR A 145 -9.15 3.38 21.34
N SER A 146 -10.04 3.80 20.45
CA SER A 146 -11.16 4.64 20.87
C SER A 146 -11.93 3.83 21.90
N ALA A 147 -11.95 4.31 23.14
CA ALA A 147 -12.73 3.69 24.19
C ALA A 147 -14.21 3.79 23.80
N LEU A 148 -14.73 2.72 23.23
CA LEU A 148 -16.16 2.48 23.35
C LEU A 148 -16.41 2.32 24.86
N GLU A 149 -17.14 3.24 25.46
CA GLU A 149 -17.42 3.23 26.90
C GLU A 149 -18.14 1.96 27.35
N PHE A 150 -18.61 1.13 26.40
CA PHE A 150 -19.43 -0.05 26.64
C PHE A 150 -18.99 -1.20 25.72
N GLY A 151 -18.36 -2.22 26.32
CA GLY A 151 -18.08 -3.47 25.63
C GLY A 151 -16.79 -4.16 26.09
N PRO A 152 -16.64 -5.46 25.84
CA PRO A 152 -15.39 -6.19 26.10
C PRO A 152 -14.26 -5.57 25.27
N ASP A 153 -13.03 -5.69 25.77
CA ASP A 153 -11.84 -5.29 24.99
C ASP A 153 -11.76 -6.14 23.71
N MET A 154 -12.28 -5.57 22.61
CA MET A 154 -12.46 -6.28 21.34
C MET A 154 -11.15 -6.63 20.67
N LYS A 155 -10.07 -5.86 20.89
CA LYS A 155 -8.77 -6.16 20.30
C LYS A 155 -8.13 -7.44 20.82
N THR A 156 -8.31 -7.72 22.10
CA THR A 156 -7.67 -8.90 22.75
C THR A 156 -8.46 -10.17 22.59
N ASN A 157 -9.74 -10.09 22.22
CA ASN A 157 -10.67 -11.23 22.25
C ASN A 157 -11.14 -11.70 20.85
N ILE A 158 -10.66 -11.07 19.77
CA ILE A 158 -10.90 -11.56 18.40
C ILE A 158 -9.85 -12.61 18.05
N GLN A 159 -10.30 -13.79 17.66
CA GLN A 159 -9.45 -14.91 17.24
C GLN A 159 -9.68 -15.16 15.75
N VAL A 160 -8.66 -14.93 14.92
CA VAL A 160 -8.66 -15.30 13.51
C VAL A 160 -8.23 -16.75 13.42
N GLU A 161 -9.10 -17.61 12.89
CA GLU A 161 -8.84 -19.03 12.67
C GLU A 161 -8.18 -19.27 11.30
N GLU A 162 -8.68 -18.57 10.27
CA GLU A 162 -8.18 -18.68 8.90
C GLU A 162 -8.40 -17.37 8.13
N LEU A 163 -7.41 -17.01 7.32
CA LEU A 163 -7.49 -15.94 6.33
C LEU A 163 -7.22 -16.53 4.94
N LYS A 164 -8.18 -16.42 4.02
CA LYS A 164 -8.03 -16.79 2.61
C LYS A 164 -8.08 -15.57 1.72
N ARG A 165 -7.10 -15.42 0.84
CA ARG A 165 -7.09 -14.41 -0.20
C ARG A 165 -7.72 -14.99 -1.48
N GLU A 166 -9.01 -14.71 -1.69
CA GLU A 166 -9.81 -15.36 -2.75
C GLU A 166 -9.64 -14.69 -4.10
N TYR A 167 -9.33 -13.40 -4.13
CA TYR A 167 -9.18 -12.62 -5.34
C TYR A 167 -8.20 -11.47 -5.13
N LEU A 168 -7.45 -11.14 -6.20
CA LEU A 168 -6.63 -9.94 -6.30
C LEU A 168 -6.82 -9.29 -7.67
N GLY A 169 -7.08 -8.01 -7.67
CA GLY A 169 -7.14 -7.09 -8.79
C GLY A 169 -6.97 -5.69 -8.24
N PHE A 170 -7.68 -4.70 -8.78
CA PHE A 170 -7.72 -3.35 -8.21
C PHE A 170 -8.14 -3.38 -6.72
N PHE A 171 -9.16 -4.17 -6.40
CA PHE A 171 -9.47 -4.56 -5.02
C PHE A 171 -9.01 -5.98 -4.74
N ALA A 172 -8.78 -6.30 -3.46
CA ALA A 172 -8.63 -7.68 -3.04
C ALA A 172 -9.90 -8.15 -2.32
N LEU A 173 -10.20 -9.45 -2.39
CA LEU A 173 -11.32 -10.06 -1.68
C LEU A 173 -10.77 -11.14 -0.75
N ASN A 174 -10.98 -10.97 0.54
CA ASN A 174 -10.57 -11.94 1.55
C ASN A 174 -11.77 -12.62 2.19
N GLN A 175 -11.63 -13.90 2.52
CA GLN A 175 -12.51 -14.60 3.45
C GLN A 175 -11.76 -14.77 4.77
N VAL A 176 -12.41 -14.38 5.87
CA VAL A 176 -11.86 -14.49 7.22
C VAL A 176 -12.79 -15.32 8.07
N ASP A 177 -12.26 -16.41 8.63
CA ASP A 177 -12.93 -17.24 9.64
C ASP A 177 -12.43 -16.79 11.01
N LEU A 178 -13.34 -16.30 11.84
CA LEU A 178 -12.98 -15.66 13.11
C LEU A 178 -14.03 -15.90 14.20
N LYS A 179 -13.60 -15.72 15.44
CA LYS A 179 -14.45 -15.69 16.63
C LYS A 179 -14.33 -14.32 17.30
N TYR A 180 -15.41 -13.80 17.80
CA TYR A 180 -15.44 -12.54 18.54
C TYR A 180 -16.41 -12.64 19.73
N PRO A 181 -16.21 -11.84 20.79
CA PRO A 181 -17.08 -11.85 21.95
C PRO A 181 -18.41 -11.15 21.66
N PHE A 182 -19.48 -11.65 22.26
CA PHE A 182 -20.74 -10.93 22.38
C PHE A 182 -20.74 -10.01 23.61
N PHE A 183 -21.67 -9.06 23.68
CA PHE A 183 -21.80 -8.14 24.81
C PHE A 183 -22.13 -8.81 26.15
N ASP A 184 -22.61 -10.04 26.13
CA ASP A 184 -22.84 -10.89 27.31
C ASP A 184 -21.60 -11.70 27.73
N ASN A 185 -20.44 -11.43 27.13
CA ASN A 185 -19.17 -12.13 27.29
C ASN A 185 -19.16 -13.59 26.78
N SER A 186 -20.19 -14.03 26.10
CA SER A 186 -20.14 -15.30 25.37
C SER A 186 -19.36 -15.13 24.04
N THR A 187 -19.03 -16.24 23.39
CA THR A 187 -18.27 -16.22 22.13
C THR A 187 -19.18 -16.55 20.95
N SER A 188 -18.98 -15.87 19.82
CA SER A 188 -19.77 -16.04 18.60
C SER A 188 -19.72 -17.45 17.98
N GLY A 189 -18.77 -18.30 18.39
CA GLY A 189 -18.33 -19.44 17.57
C GLY A 189 -17.63 -18.95 16.30
N VAL A 190 -17.15 -19.88 15.46
CA VAL A 190 -16.52 -19.52 14.18
C VAL A 190 -17.55 -18.90 13.23
N LYS A 191 -17.25 -17.71 12.74
CA LYS A 191 -18.03 -17.00 11.72
C LYS A 191 -17.15 -16.72 10.52
N SER A 192 -17.61 -17.12 9.34
CA SER A 192 -16.99 -16.78 8.07
C SER A 192 -17.50 -15.41 7.60
N ARG A 193 -16.58 -14.53 7.20
CA ARG A 193 -16.88 -13.20 6.65
C ARG A 193 -16.06 -12.98 5.40
N THR A 194 -16.72 -12.51 4.36
CA THR A 194 -16.06 -12.04 3.16
C THR A 194 -15.95 -10.53 3.22
N ILE A 195 -14.77 -9.99 2.94
CA ILE A 195 -14.47 -8.57 3.02
C ILE A 195 -13.76 -8.08 1.77
N LEU A 196 -14.24 -6.98 1.18
CA LEU A 196 -13.55 -6.26 0.14
C LEU A 196 -12.44 -5.40 0.77
N MET A 197 -11.20 -5.69 0.39
CA MET A 197 -10.04 -4.93 0.83
C MET A 197 -9.91 -3.71 -0.08
N GLY A 198 -10.50 -2.60 0.34
CA GLY A 198 -10.41 -1.30 -0.30
C GLY A 198 -9.23 -0.49 0.24
N SER A 199 -8.99 0.65 -0.40
CA SER A 199 -7.99 1.64 0.01
C SER A 199 -8.65 2.80 0.75
N GLU A 200 -7.82 3.64 1.36
CA GLU A 200 -8.25 4.93 1.89
C GLU A 200 -8.41 5.94 0.74
N ALA A 201 -9.36 6.86 0.86
CA ALA A 201 -9.58 7.91 -0.11
C ALA A 201 -9.92 9.25 0.57
N SER A 202 -9.51 10.34 -0.08
CA SER A 202 -9.92 11.69 0.28
C SER A 202 -11.05 12.15 -0.62
N LEU A 203 -12.15 12.62 -0.03
CA LEU A 203 -13.29 13.21 -0.72
C LEU A 203 -13.34 14.69 -0.43
N ILE A 204 -13.37 15.52 -1.44
CA ILE A 204 -13.31 16.97 -1.32
C ILE A 204 -14.46 17.60 -2.08
N LEU A 205 -15.26 18.40 -1.39
CA LEU A 205 -16.24 19.28 -2.02
C LEU A 205 -15.60 20.66 -2.22
N PRO A 206 -15.18 21.01 -3.46
CA PRO A 206 -14.69 22.35 -3.75
C PRO A 206 -15.83 23.35 -3.64
N TYR A 207 -15.63 24.39 -2.82
CA TYR A 207 -16.63 25.42 -2.52
C TYR A 207 -16.04 26.82 -2.66
N ASP A 208 -16.72 27.66 -3.45
CA ASP A 208 -16.43 29.09 -3.54
C ASP A 208 -17.38 29.86 -2.64
N PRO A 209 -16.90 30.44 -1.53
CA PRO A 209 -17.76 31.16 -0.59
C PRO A 209 -18.20 32.54 -1.10
N ILE A 210 -17.56 33.08 -2.16
CA ILE A 210 -17.93 34.39 -2.75
C ILE A 210 -19.10 34.19 -3.72
N LEU A 211 -18.99 33.17 -4.56
CA LEU A 211 -20.04 32.84 -5.52
C LEU A 211 -21.15 31.96 -4.95
N ASP A 212 -20.96 31.43 -3.74
CA ASP A 212 -21.84 30.43 -3.10
C ASP A 212 -22.12 29.22 -4.04
N LYS A 213 -21.02 28.67 -4.59
CA LYS A 213 -21.07 27.55 -5.54
C LYS A 213 -20.16 26.42 -5.10
N VAL A 214 -20.57 25.20 -5.44
CA VAL A 214 -19.77 23.99 -5.35
C VAL A 214 -19.42 23.49 -6.73
N LEU A 215 -18.28 22.79 -6.86
CA LEU A 215 -17.93 22.04 -8.04
C LEU A 215 -18.19 20.56 -7.78
N LEU A 216 -18.79 19.89 -8.73
CA LEU A 216 -18.97 18.44 -8.78
C LEU A 216 -18.38 17.93 -10.08
N VAL A 217 -17.83 16.75 -10.05
CA VAL A 217 -17.42 15.98 -11.22
C VAL A 217 -18.55 15.03 -11.64
N GLU A 218 -18.72 14.82 -12.93
CA GLU A 218 -19.64 13.81 -13.48
C GLU A 218 -18.80 12.71 -14.11
N GLN A 219 -18.92 11.49 -13.60
CA GLN A 219 -18.09 10.38 -14.08
C GLN A 219 -18.85 9.06 -14.09
N PHE A 220 -18.41 8.13 -14.95
CA PHE A 220 -18.92 6.77 -15.00
C PHE A 220 -18.55 6.01 -13.73
N ARG A 221 -19.55 5.31 -13.15
CA ARG A 221 -19.29 4.44 -12.00
C ARG A 221 -19.81 3.03 -12.26
N ILE A 222 -18.93 2.05 -12.09
CA ILE A 222 -19.21 0.63 -12.31
C ILE A 222 -20.31 0.09 -11.37
N GLY A 223 -20.44 0.63 -10.16
CA GLY A 223 -21.46 0.22 -9.19
C GLY A 223 -22.89 0.41 -9.71
N PRO A 224 -23.30 1.62 -10.10
CA PRO A 224 -24.58 1.87 -10.75
C PRO A 224 -24.78 1.03 -12.01
N PHE A 225 -23.75 0.89 -12.85
CA PHE A 225 -23.81 0.05 -14.05
C PHE A 225 -24.14 -1.40 -13.72
N CYS A 226 -23.42 -2.01 -12.79
CA CYS A 226 -23.65 -3.41 -12.39
C CYS A 226 -24.98 -3.60 -11.67
N ARG A 227 -25.51 -2.54 -11.03
CA ARG A 227 -26.85 -2.56 -10.44
C ARG A 227 -27.98 -2.50 -11.48
N GLY A 228 -27.66 -2.12 -12.73
CA GLY A 228 -28.60 -2.01 -13.83
C GLY A 228 -29.17 -0.61 -14.02
N ASP A 229 -28.53 0.42 -13.48
CA ASP A 229 -28.94 1.81 -13.72
C ASP A 229 -28.72 2.17 -15.18
N LYS A 230 -29.70 2.87 -15.81
CA LYS A 230 -29.67 3.19 -17.21
C LYS A 230 -28.70 4.32 -17.58
N ALA A 231 -28.34 5.15 -16.58
CA ALA A 231 -27.41 6.25 -16.71
C ALA A 231 -26.39 6.16 -15.57
N PRO A 232 -25.33 5.35 -15.71
CA PRO A 232 -24.35 5.11 -14.65
C PRO A 232 -23.31 6.22 -14.48
N TRP A 233 -23.58 7.41 -14.98
CA TRP A 233 -22.83 8.63 -14.67
C TRP A 233 -23.43 9.29 -13.44
N VAL A 234 -22.58 9.67 -12.50
CA VAL A 234 -23.03 10.28 -11.24
C VAL A 234 -22.26 11.56 -10.98
N TYR A 235 -22.96 12.52 -10.33
CA TYR A 235 -22.32 13.72 -9.81
C TYR A 235 -21.75 13.44 -8.44
N GLU A 236 -20.47 13.70 -8.27
CA GLU A 236 -19.73 13.42 -7.05
C GLU A 236 -18.82 14.60 -6.67
N PRO A 237 -18.51 14.78 -5.36
CA PRO A 237 -17.34 15.54 -4.97
C PRO A 237 -16.08 14.94 -5.62
N VAL A 238 -15.05 15.74 -5.81
CA VAL A 238 -13.73 15.23 -6.22
C VAL A 238 -13.26 14.18 -5.22
N ALA A 239 -12.73 13.05 -5.68
CA ALA A 239 -12.32 11.97 -4.80
C ALA A 239 -11.22 11.13 -5.43
N GLY A 240 -10.15 10.90 -4.67
CA GLY A 240 -9.10 10.01 -5.10
C GLY A 240 -8.44 9.22 -3.98
N LEU A 241 -7.66 8.23 -4.38
CA LEU A 241 -6.97 7.35 -3.46
C LEU A 241 -5.79 8.05 -2.81
N ILE A 242 -5.56 7.73 -1.54
CA ILE A 242 -4.37 8.18 -0.81
C ILE A 242 -3.23 7.23 -1.15
N GLU A 243 -2.15 7.76 -1.70
CA GLU A 243 -0.98 6.97 -2.06
C GLU A 243 -0.17 6.53 -0.82
N PHE A 244 0.72 5.54 -1.02
CA PHE A 244 1.62 5.10 0.04
C PHE A 244 2.50 6.26 0.52
N GLY A 245 2.50 6.51 1.84
CA GLY A 245 3.24 7.61 2.47
C GLY A 245 2.63 9.01 2.28
N GLU A 246 1.50 9.13 1.57
CA GLU A 246 0.78 10.40 1.38
C GLU A 246 -0.18 10.68 2.54
N LYS A 247 -0.32 11.97 2.89
CA LYS A 247 -1.31 12.39 3.89
C LYS A 247 -2.67 12.65 3.24
N PRO A 248 -3.78 12.39 3.94
CA PRO A 248 -5.12 12.63 3.40
C PRO A 248 -5.35 14.07 2.89
N GLU A 249 -4.77 15.08 3.58
CA GLU A 249 -4.87 16.48 3.20
C GLU A 249 -4.12 16.82 1.92
N ASP A 250 -3.01 16.14 1.66
CA ASP A 250 -2.19 16.34 0.46
C ASP A 250 -2.86 15.64 -0.74
N ALA A 251 -3.35 14.42 -0.56
CA ALA A 251 -4.18 13.71 -1.54
C ALA A 251 -5.40 14.55 -1.94
N ALA A 252 -6.12 15.12 -0.96
CA ALA A 252 -7.27 15.99 -1.21
C ALA A 252 -6.96 17.15 -2.16
N LYS A 253 -5.82 17.81 -1.99
CA LYS A 253 -5.42 18.94 -2.82
C LYS A 253 -4.93 18.49 -4.20
N ARG A 254 -4.19 17.39 -4.26
CA ARG A 254 -3.69 16.81 -5.51
C ARG A 254 -4.86 16.45 -6.42
N GLU A 255 -5.84 15.71 -5.91
CA GLU A 255 -7.01 15.26 -6.68
C GLU A 255 -7.84 16.42 -7.23
N VAL A 256 -8.09 17.47 -6.44
CA VAL A 256 -8.81 18.67 -6.96
C VAL A 256 -8.03 19.33 -8.09
N PHE A 257 -6.70 19.33 -8.02
CA PHE A 257 -5.89 19.88 -9.09
C PHE A 257 -5.90 18.97 -10.34
N GLU A 258 -5.82 17.67 -10.17
CA GLU A 258 -5.81 16.68 -11.26
C GLU A 258 -7.17 16.58 -11.97
N GLU A 259 -8.27 16.45 -11.21
CA GLU A 259 -9.61 16.28 -11.76
C GLU A 259 -10.29 17.60 -12.20
N ALA A 260 -9.89 18.75 -11.67
CA ALA A 260 -10.56 20.02 -11.95
C ALA A 260 -9.64 21.18 -12.33
N GLY A 261 -8.31 21.03 -12.26
CA GLY A 261 -7.36 22.09 -12.58
C GLY A 261 -7.36 23.27 -11.60
N ILE A 262 -7.92 23.12 -10.40
CA ILE A 262 -8.17 24.18 -9.44
C ILE A 262 -7.27 24.01 -8.20
N GLN A 263 -6.79 25.11 -7.65
CA GLN A 263 -6.03 25.11 -6.40
C GLN A 263 -6.94 25.32 -5.18
N VAL A 264 -6.78 24.43 -4.20
CA VAL A 264 -7.44 24.57 -2.89
C VAL A 264 -6.63 25.53 -2.04
N THR A 265 -7.25 26.65 -1.64
CA THR A 265 -6.61 27.70 -0.80
C THR A 265 -6.68 27.36 0.69
N ASN A 266 -7.75 26.71 1.13
CA ASN A 266 -7.92 26.23 2.49
C ASN A 266 -8.70 24.91 2.50
N LEU A 267 -8.38 24.04 3.45
CA LEU A 267 -9.02 22.73 3.58
C LEU A 267 -9.67 22.61 4.96
N VAL A 268 -10.95 22.30 4.97
CA VAL A 268 -11.72 22.14 6.21
C VAL A 268 -12.15 20.67 6.32
N LYS A 269 -11.63 19.95 7.29
CA LYS A 269 -12.04 18.57 7.57
C LYS A 269 -13.47 18.55 8.12
N ILE A 270 -14.33 17.71 7.53
CA ILE A 270 -15.70 17.48 7.99
C ILE A 270 -15.72 16.31 8.96
N ASN A 271 -15.30 15.14 8.47
CA ASN A 271 -15.23 13.90 9.23
C ASN A 271 -14.31 12.90 8.55
N SER A 272 -14.18 11.72 9.15
CA SER A 272 -13.63 10.54 8.49
C SER A 272 -14.35 9.29 9.01
N GLY A 273 -14.43 8.24 8.18
CA GLY A 273 -15.12 7.01 8.56
C GLY A 273 -15.29 6.00 7.45
N TYR A 274 -15.79 4.85 7.83
CA TYR A 274 -16.11 3.77 6.90
C TYR A 274 -17.46 4.03 6.21
N PRO A 275 -17.52 4.14 4.87
CA PRO A 275 -18.81 4.27 4.16
C PRO A 275 -19.63 2.96 4.21
N ASN A 276 -18.97 1.81 4.27
CA ASN A 276 -19.61 0.49 4.29
C ASN A 276 -18.84 -0.51 5.16
N PRO A 277 -18.86 -0.37 6.52
CA PRO A 277 -18.03 -1.17 7.41
C PRO A 277 -18.41 -2.67 7.45
N GLY A 278 -19.56 -3.05 6.92
CA GLY A 278 -20.00 -4.44 6.84
C GLY A 278 -19.45 -5.21 5.64
N GLU A 279 -18.90 -4.54 4.65
CA GLU A 279 -18.54 -5.13 3.36
C GLU A 279 -17.13 -4.77 2.89
N ALA A 280 -16.59 -3.61 3.32
CA ALA A 280 -15.31 -3.12 2.83
C ALA A 280 -14.45 -2.47 3.91
N THR A 281 -13.13 -2.51 3.70
CA THR A 281 -12.16 -1.78 4.53
C THR A 281 -11.94 -0.35 4.06
N THR A 282 -12.60 0.08 2.97
CA THR A 282 -12.50 1.45 2.45
C THR A 282 -12.80 2.47 3.54
N TYR A 283 -11.94 3.48 3.67
CA TYR A 283 -12.07 4.55 4.65
C TYR A 283 -11.99 5.90 3.97
N PHE A 284 -12.90 6.82 4.31
CA PHE A 284 -12.99 8.12 3.67
C PHE A 284 -12.62 9.24 4.63
N TYR A 285 -11.79 10.16 4.13
CA TYR A 285 -11.51 11.46 4.75
C TYR A 285 -12.25 12.54 3.97
N ASN A 286 -13.23 13.19 4.61
CA ASN A 286 -14.14 14.11 3.94
C ASN A 286 -13.78 15.57 4.28
N TYR A 287 -13.66 16.39 3.23
CA TYR A 287 -13.24 17.77 3.33
C TYR A 287 -14.16 18.72 2.53
N ILE A 288 -14.19 20.00 2.94
CA ILE A 288 -14.56 21.12 2.08
C ILE A 288 -13.24 21.81 1.68
N GLY A 289 -13.01 21.96 0.38
CA GLY A 289 -11.89 22.71 -0.18
C GLY A 289 -12.34 24.12 -0.60
N ILE A 290 -11.79 25.15 0.04
CA ILE A 290 -12.08 26.53 -0.37
C ILE A 290 -11.31 26.84 -1.64
N VAL A 291 -12.04 27.25 -2.68
CA VAL A 291 -11.53 27.51 -4.04
C VAL A 291 -12.07 28.84 -4.57
N ASP A 292 -11.47 29.32 -5.67
CA ASP A 292 -11.98 30.43 -6.47
C ASP A 292 -12.49 29.88 -7.79
N LEU A 293 -13.80 30.02 -8.05
CA LEU A 293 -14.48 29.59 -9.27
C LEU A 293 -14.82 30.76 -10.20
N SER A 294 -14.30 31.97 -9.94
CA SER A 294 -14.67 33.18 -10.71
C SER A 294 -14.35 33.06 -12.20
N ASP A 295 -13.21 32.46 -12.54
CA ASP A 295 -12.75 32.24 -13.92
C ASP A 295 -12.93 30.78 -14.38
N TYR A 296 -13.59 29.94 -13.56
CA TYR A 296 -13.76 28.53 -13.89
C TYR A 296 -14.86 28.32 -14.94
N SER A 297 -14.53 27.56 -15.96
CA SER A 297 -15.48 27.09 -16.97
C SER A 297 -15.62 25.58 -16.93
N PRO A 298 -16.84 25.04 -16.86
CA PRO A 298 -17.06 23.61 -16.98
C PRO A 298 -16.43 23.05 -18.26
N GLY A 299 -15.81 21.87 -18.16
CA GLY A 299 -15.12 21.25 -19.28
C GLY A 299 -14.79 19.79 -18.98
N ILE A 300 -14.04 19.17 -19.86
CA ILE A 300 -13.49 17.83 -19.68
C ILE A 300 -12.12 17.98 -19.02
N TYR A 301 -11.99 17.41 -17.86
CA TYR A 301 -10.78 17.36 -17.04
C TYR A 301 -10.52 15.90 -16.66
N GLY A 302 -9.52 15.64 -15.83
CA GLY A 302 -9.18 14.31 -15.36
C GLY A 302 -8.00 13.69 -16.11
N VAL A 303 -7.56 12.55 -15.65
CA VAL A 303 -6.40 11.83 -16.15
C VAL A 303 -6.89 10.66 -17.02
N ARG A 304 -6.77 10.79 -18.35
CA ARG A 304 -7.28 9.79 -19.30
C ARG A 304 -6.73 8.37 -19.10
N ASP A 305 -5.47 8.28 -18.66
CA ASP A 305 -4.83 6.98 -18.43
C ASP A 305 -5.42 6.25 -17.21
N GLU A 306 -6.15 6.97 -16.35
CA GLU A 306 -6.90 6.44 -15.21
C GLU A 306 -8.38 6.18 -15.53
N GLY A 307 -8.80 6.48 -16.77
CA GLY A 307 -10.18 6.30 -17.23
C GLY A 307 -11.10 7.42 -16.76
N GLU A 308 -10.54 8.57 -16.47
CA GLU A 308 -11.23 9.80 -16.10
C GLU A 308 -11.28 10.75 -17.30
N ASP A 309 -12.50 11.12 -17.71
CA ASP A 309 -12.78 12.05 -18.81
C ASP A 309 -13.62 13.23 -18.33
#